data_6afcaa46d9897499274260959807a9c6
#
_entry.id   6afcaa46d9897499274260959807a9c6
#
_cell.length_a   1.000
_cell.length_b   1.000
_cell.length_c   1.000
_cell.angle_alpha   90.00
_cell.angle_beta   90.00
_cell.angle_gamma   90.00
#
_symmetry.space_group_name_H-M   'P 1'
#
loop_
_entity.id
_entity.type
_entity.pdbx_description
1 polymer ?
#
loop_
_entity_poly.entity_id
_entity_poly.type
_entity_poly.pdbx_seq_one_letter_code
_entity_poly.pdbx_strand_id
1 'polypeptide(L)'
;MGREVAGQAVTYTDEIHVNTPERYEIRCITDGVQRIIRESGVTDGLVLVNPMHITASVYVNDLEYGLHADIMDWLEKNAPAYGVDGLSGPEYRHHRTGEDNGDAHLKRQLLGHQVTMPITDGRLHLGPWEQIHYAEFDGMRPKRILVKIVGVRG
;
A
#
# COMPACT_ATOMS: atom_id res chain seq x y z
N MET A 1 -18.66 -0.26 -25.48
CA MET A 1 -20.03 -0.15 -24.98
C MET A 1 -20.03 -0.37 -23.47
N GLY A 2 -20.72 0.46 -22.71
CA GLY A 2 -20.79 0.37 -21.27
C GLY A 2 -21.68 -0.79 -20.78
N ARG A 3 -21.47 -1.16 -19.52
CA ARG A 3 -22.29 -2.16 -18.84
C ARG A 3 -22.77 -1.56 -17.51
N GLU A 4 -24.05 -1.71 -17.21
CA GLU A 4 -24.62 -1.32 -15.94
C GLU A 4 -24.86 -2.55 -15.08
N VAL A 5 -24.54 -2.46 -13.80
CA VAL A 5 -24.88 -3.46 -12.79
C VAL A 5 -25.62 -2.76 -11.67
N ALA A 6 -26.82 -3.23 -11.37
CA ALA A 6 -27.65 -2.72 -10.29
C ALA A 6 -27.81 -3.80 -9.22
N GLY A 7 -27.87 -3.39 -7.97
CA GLY A 7 -28.03 -4.30 -6.86
C GLY A 7 -28.09 -3.55 -5.52
N GLN A 8 -28.03 -4.31 -4.44
CA GLN A 8 -28.01 -3.77 -3.10
C GLN A 8 -26.70 -2.99 -2.86
N ALA A 9 -26.82 -1.72 -2.49
CA ALA A 9 -25.66 -0.90 -2.12
C ALA A 9 -25.05 -1.40 -0.80
N VAL A 10 -23.73 -1.57 -0.78
CA VAL A 10 -22.99 -2.14 0.34
C VAL A 10 -21.72 -1.36 0.59
N THR A 11 -21.37 -1.17 1.86
CA THR A 11 -20.02 -0.85 2.27
C THR A 11 -19.49 -1.98 3.14
N TYR A 12 -18.23 -2.38 2.92
CA TYR A 12 -17.59 -3.46 3.66
C TYR A 12 -16.20 -3.03 4.04
N THR A 13 -15.81 -3.26 5.29
CA THR A 13 -14.50 -2.85 5.80
C THR A 13 -13.84 -4.02 6.49
N ASP A 14 -12.58 -4.27 6.14
CA ASP A 14 -11.72 -5.23 6.80
C ASP A 14 -10.29 -4.72 6.84
N GLU A 15 -9.41 -5.44 7.47
CA GLU A 15 -8.00 -5.05 7.61
C GLU A 15 -7.06 -6.18 7.23
N ILE A 16 -5.89 -5.82 6.70
CA ILE A 16 -4.75 -6.70 6.54
C ILE A 16 -3.71 -6.29 7.59
N HIS A 17 -3.27 -7.25 8.40
CA HIS A 17 -2.24 -7.02 9.41
C HIS A 17 -0.87 -7.36 8.83
N VAL A 18 0.10 -6.48 9.04
CA VAL A 18 1.46 -6.61 8.53
C VAL A 18 2.45 -6.34 9.67
N ASN A 19 3.48 -7.18 9.74
CA ASN A 19 4.63 -6.94 10.59
C ASN A 19 5.85 -7.44 9.82
N THR A 20 6.59 -6.52 9.20
CA THR A 20 7.73 -6.90 8.37
C THR A 20 8.96 -7.20 9.23
N PRO A 21 9.76 -8.23 8.86
CA PRO A 21 10.98 -8.58 9.59
C PRO A 21 12.11 -7.56 9.37
N GLU A 22 11.99 -6.74 8.30
CA GLU A 22 12.96 -5.73 7.93
C GLU A 22 12.37 -4.34 8.05
N ARG A 23 13.22 -3.33 8.18
CA ARG A 23 12.80 -1.92 8.19
C ARG A 23 12.18 -1.50 6.87
N TYR A 24 12.77 -1.93 5.76
CA TYR A 24 12.30 -1.66 4.40
C TYR A 24 11.90 -2.96 3.71
N GLU A 25 10.70 -2.99 3.17
CA GLU A 25 10.20 -4.16 2.44
C GLU A 25 9.13 -3.73 1.46
N ILE A 26 9.09 -4.36 0.28
CA ILE A 26 7.96 -4.30 -0.65
C ILE A 26 7.32 -5.67 -0.68
N ARG A 27 6.00 -5.71 -0.47
CA ARG A 27 5.23 -6.95 -0.39
C ARG A 27 4.01 -6.87 -1.27
N CYS A 28 3.79 -7.86 -2.14
CA CYS A 28 2.54 -7.96 -2.90
C CYS A 28 1.40 -8.37 -1.96
N ILE A 29 0.30 -7.65 -2.01
CA ILE A 29 -0.89 -7.89 -1.17
C ILE A 29 -2.16 -8.13 -1.99
N THR A 30 -2.03 -8.33 -3.29
CA THR A 30 -3.17 -8.54 -4.20
C THR A 30 -4.09 -9.64 -3.70
N ASP A 31 -3.56 -10.79 -3.31
CA ASP A 31 -4.36 -11.95 -2.85
C ASP A 31 -5.14 -11.64 -1.58
N GLY A 32 -4.55 -10.89 -0.65
CA GLY A 32 -5.22 -10.46 0.57
C GLY A 32 -6.39 -9.53 0.30
N VAL A 33 -6.22 -8.60 -0.63
CA VAL A 33 -7.30 -7.70 -1.06
C VAL A 33 -8.40 -8.49 -1.77
N GLN A 34 -8.03 -9.40 -2.68
CA GLN A 34 -9.00 -10.23 -3.40
C GLN A 34 -9.81 -11.13 -2.43
N ARG A 35 -9.19 -11.65 -1.40
CA ARG A 35 -9.88 -12.42 -0.35
C ARG A 35 -10.98 -11.58 0.31
N ILE A 36 -10.66 -10.35 0.69
CA ILE A 36 -11.62 -9.45 1.34
C ILE A 36 -12.77 -9.10 0.38
N ILE A 37 -12.48 -8.91 -0.91
CA ILE A 37 -13.53 -8.68 -1.92
C ILE A 37 -14.49 -9.88 -1.97
N ARG A 38 -13.97 -11.10 -2.01
CA ARG A 38 -14.81 -12.31 -2.00
C ARG A 38 -15.70 -12.38 -0.75
N GLU A 39 -15.12 -12.12 0.41
CA GLU A 39 -15.85 -12.14 1.69
C GLU A 39 -16.96 -11.09 1.75
N SER A 40 -16.76 -9.95 1.09
CA SER A 40 -17.76 -8.89 1.05
C SER A 40 -19.01 -9.24 0.23
N GLY A 41 -18.87 -10.14 -0.73
CA GLY A 41 -19.93 -10.46 -1.67
C GLY A 41 -20.23 -9.36 -2.70
N VAL A 42 -19.47 -8.29 -2.72
CA VAL A 42 -19.61 -7.20 -3.70
C VAL A 42 -19.19 -7.70 -5.07
N THR A 43 -20.04 -7.48 -6.06
CA THR A 43 -19.77 -7.87 -7.44
C THR A 43 -19.19 -6.75 -8.28
N ASP A 44 -19.60 -5.53 -8.01
CA ASP A 44 -19.16 -4.37 -8.79
C ASP A 44 -19.05 -3.14 -7.89
N GLY A 45 -17.94 -2.43 -8.02
CA GLY A 45 -17.67 -1.26 -7.21
C GLY A 45 -16.20 -0.88 -7.19
N LEU A 46 -15.78 -0.29 -6.09
CA LEU A 46 -14.43 0.16 -5.88
C LEU A 46 -13.90 -0.38 -4.54
N VAL A 47 -12.63 -0.68 -4.51
CA VAL A 47 -11.92 -1.01 -3.28
C VAL A 47 -10.84 0.02 -3.01
N LEU A 48 -10.86 0.58 -1.80
CA LEU A 48 -9.81 1.45 -1.27
C LEU A 48 -8.86 0.60 -0.43
N VAL A 49 -7.57 0.69 -0.71
CA VAL A 49 -6.52 0.01 0.05
C VAL A 49 -5.64 1.09 0.69
N ASN A 50 -5.74 1.22 1.99
CA ASN A 50 -5.23 2.37 2.73
C ASN A 50 -4.34 1.93 3.90
N PRO A 51 -3.02 2.13 3.83
CA PRO A 51 -2.17 1.89 4.98
C PRO A 51 -2.48 2.90 6.09
N MET A 52 -2.63 2.41 7.31
CA MET A 52 -3.04 3.22 8.47
C MET A 52 -1.84 3.80 9.21
N HIS A 53 -0.69 3.90 8.54
CA HIS A 53 0.57 4.38 9.11
C HIS A 53 1.24 5.35 8.15
N ILE A 54 1.82 6.39 8.71
CA ILE A 54 2.38 7.51 7.94
C ILE A 54 3.79 7.26 7.39
N THR A 55 4.32 6.06 7.61
CA THR A 55 5.65 5.62 7.13
C THR A 55 5.56 4.41 6.21
N ALA A 56 4.40 4.20 5.61
CA ALA A 56 4.15 3.12 4.67
C ALA A 56 3.31 3.61 3.49
N SER A 57 3.36 2.89 2.39
CA SER A 57 2.62 3.19 1.16
C SER A 57 1.92 1.97 0.61
N VAL A 58 0.88 2.19 -0.17
CA VAL A 58 0.30 1.19 -1.07
C VAL A 58 0.36 1.75 -2.48
N TYR A 59 0.82 0.95 -3.43
CA TYR A 59 0.94 1.33 -4.83
C TYR A 59 0.63 0.16 -5.75
N VAL A 60 0.38 0.45 -7.02
CA VAL A 60 0.09 -0.54 -8.05
C VAL A 60 1.15 -0.48 -9.13
N ASN A 61 1.82 -1.60 -9.36
CA ASN A 61 2.80 -1.76 -10.42
C ASN A 61 3.10 -3.25 -10.63
N ASP A 62 4.07 -3.58 -11.46
CA ASP A 62 4.46 -4.94 -11.77
C ASP A 62 5.09 -5.65 -10.56
N LEU A 63 4.73 -6.91 -10.37
CA LEU A 63 5.37 -7.79 -9.39
C LEU A 63 6.63 -8.37 -10.02
N GLU A 64 7.73 -7.63 -9.88
CA GLU A 64 9.04 -8.05 -10.38
C GLU A 64 10.12 -7.53 -9.41
N TYR A 65 10.99 -8.43 -8.96
CA TYR A 65 11.91 -8.11 -7.86
C TYR A 65 13.00 -7.11 -8.25
N GLY A 66 13.43 -7.11 -9.51
CA GLY A 66 14.35 -6.08 -10.02
C GLY A 66 13.73 -4.69 -9.96
N LEU A 67 12.47 -4.58 -10.35
CA LEU A 67 11.73 -3.31 -10.25
C LEU A 67 11.57 -2.89 -8.78
N HIS A 68 11.29 -3.82 -7.87
CA HIS A 68 11.20 -3.51 -6.44
C HIS A 68 12.52 -2.93 -5.92
N ALA A 69 13.64 -3.52 -6.32
CA ALA A 69 14.96 -3.00 -5.94
C ALA A 69 15.20 -1.62 -6.53
N ASP A 70 14.84 -1.40 -7.79
CA ASP A 70 14.98 -0.10 -8.45
C ASP A 70 14.12 0.97 -7.78
N ILE A 71 12.89 0.64 -7.39
CA ILE A 71 12.00 1.57 -6.66
C ILE A 71 12.63 1.94 -5.31
N MET A 72 13.14 0.96 -4.55
CA MET A 72 13.78 1.23 -3.26
C MET A 72 15.04 2.08 -3.41
N ASP A 73 15.86 1.80 -4.40
CA ASP A 73 17.08 2.59 -4.69
C ASP A 73 16.71 4.02 -5.09
N TRP A 74 15.67 4.18 -5.91
CA TRP A 74 15.19 5.49 -6.31
C TRP A 74 14.65 6.29 -5.10
N LEU A 75 13.91 5.64 -4.22
CA LEU A 75 13.40 6.28 -3.00
C LEU A 75 14.55 6.66 -2.06
N GLU A 76 15.53 5.79 -1.89
CA GLU A 76 16.72 6.06 -1.06
C GLU A 76 17.53 7.23 -1.60
N LYS A 77 17.64 7.33 -2.92
CA LYS A 77 18.35 8.45 -3.58
C LYS A 77 17.65 9.78 -3.34
N ASN A 78 16.31 9.81 -3.34
CA ASN A 78 15.53 11.04 -3.21
C ASN A 78 15.20 11.41 -1.75
N ALA A 79 15.16 10.43 -0.87
CA ALA A 79 14.88 10.59 0.56
C ALA A 79 15.82 9.67 1.35
N PRO A 80 17.13 10.02 1.43
CA PRO A 80 18.12 9.14 2.07
C PRO A 80 17.82 8.87 3.53
N ALA A 81 18.07 7.64 3.96
CA ALA A 81 17.95 7.25 5.36
C ALA A 81 18.97 8.02 6.21
N TYR A 82 18.55 8.32 7.45
CA TYR A 82 19.50 8.82 8.45
C TYR A 82 20.51 7.70 8.77
N GLY A 83 21.80 8.02 8.68
CA GLY A 83 22.84 7.01 8.88
C GLY A 83 22.81 6.38 10.27
N VAL A 84 23.05 5.08 10.29
CA VAL A 84 23.08 4.28 11.53
C VAL A 84 24.19 4.78 12.50
N ASP A 85 25.22 5.39 11.95
CA ASP A 85 26.34 5.97 12.70
C ASP A 85 26.02 7.39 13.24
N GLY A 86 24.87 7.96 12.89
CA GLY A 86 24.51 9.32 13.22
C GLY A 86 25.31 10.40 12.51
N LEU A 87 26.20 10.01 11.60
CA LEU A 87 27.13 10.90 10.91
C LEU A 87 26.88 10.96 9.41
N SER A 88 26.29 9.92 8.84
CA SER A 88 25.96 9.85 7.42
C SER A 88 24.46 10.05 7.18
N GLY A 89 24.14 10.68 6.08
CA GLY A 89 22.76 11.00 5.72
C GLY A 89 22.36 12.41 6.12
N PRO A 90 21.19 12.86 5.65
CA PRO A 90 20.70 14.19 5.92
C PRO A 90 20.17 14.33 7.35
N GLU A 91 20.33 15.54 7.89
CA GLU A 91 19.78 15.88 9.19
C GLU A 91 18.34 16.38 8.99
N TYR A 92 17.35 15.49 9.13
CA TYR A 92 15.95 15.87 9.04
C TYR A 92 15.50 16.61 10.30
N ARG A 93 14.78 17.71 10.11
CA ARG A 93 14.20 18.46 11.24
C ARG A 93 13.23 17.61 12.07
N HIS A 94 12.58 16.64 11.44
CA HIS A 94 11.69 15.70 12.11
C HIS A 94 12.40 14.92 13.22
N HIS A 95 13.70 14.69 13.10
CA HIS A 95 14.49 13.98 14.11
C HIS A 95 14.66 14.77 15.43
N ARG A 96 14.30 16.06 15.45
CA ARG A 96 14.26 16.85 16.69
C ARG A 96 13.19 16.36 17.68
N THR A 97 12.24 15.53 17.23
CA THR A 97 11.25 14.88 18.07
C THR A 97 11.79 13.62 18.79
N GLY A 98 13.02 13.23 18.51
CA GLY A 98 13.62 12.00 18.99
C GLY A 98 13.44 10.82 18.06
N GLU A 99 12.79 11.01 16.89
CA GLU A 99 12.59 9.99 15.86
C GLU A 99 13.81 9.88 14.94
N ASP A 100 13.89 8.75 14.22
CA ASP A 100 14.96 8.48 13.24
C ASP A 100 14.44 8.14 11.84
N ASN A 101 13.16 8.43 11.58
CA ASN A 101 12.40 7.95 10.44
C ASN A 101 11.93 9.05 9.49
N GLY A 102 12.63 10.18 9.44
CA GLY A 102 12.29 11.26 8.52
C GLY A 102 12.26 10.84 7.06
N ASP A 103 13.19 9.98 6.66
CA ASP A 103 13.23 9.40 5.32
C ASP A 103 11.97 8.59 5.00
N ALA A 104 11.46 7.84 5.98
CA ALA A 104 10.26 7.01 5.80
C ALA A 104 9.02 7.84 5.48
N HIS A 105 8.86 8.97 6.15
CA HIS A 105 7.77 9.92 5.84
C HIS A 105 7.89 10.48 4.43
N LEU A 106 9.10 10.82 4.00
CA LEU A 106 9.35 11.37 2.68
C LEU A 106 9.23 10.32 1.57
N LYS A 107 9.72 9.11 1.81
CA LYS A 107 9.54 7.99 0.89
C LYS A 107 8.06 7.69 0.67
N ARG A 108 7.29 7.67 1.74
CA ARG A 108 5.84 7.48 1.66
C ARG A 108 5.16 8.61 0.88
N GLN A 109 5.60 9.84 1.07
CA GLN A 109 5.07 10.99 0.35
C GLN A 109 5.36 10.91 -1.15
N LEU A 110 6.53 10.40 -1.53
CA LEU A 110 6.91 10.22 -2.94
C LEU A 110 6.15 9.07 -3.60
N LEU A 111 6.05 7.92 -2.93
CA LEU A 111 5.43 6.72 -3.53
C LEU A 111 3.90 6.79 -3.54
N GLY A 112 3.32 7.52 -2.63
CA GLY A 112 1.89 7.70 -2.54
C GLY A 112 1.27 7.01 -1.33
N HIS A 113 0.06 7.43 -0.99
CA HIS A 113 -0.61 7.03 0.23
C HIS A 113 -1.39 5.73 0.06
N GLN A 114 -2.31 5.71 -0.92
CA GLN A 114 -3.33 4.69 -1.04
C GLN A 114 -3.68 4.48 -2.50
N VAL A 115 -4.38 3.38 -2.78
CA VAL A 115 -4.91 3.13 -4.12
C VAL A 115 -6.39 2.81 -4.04
N THR A 116 -7.10 3.16 -5.12
CA THR A 116 -8.47 2.75 -5.36
C THR A 116 -8.51 1.94 -6.64
N MET A 117 -9.03 0.71 -6.55
CA MET A 117 -9.06 -0.22 -7.67
C MET A 117 -10.49 -0.64 -8.01
N PRO A 118 -10.78 -0.89 -9.29
CA PRO A 118 -12.11 -1.35 -9.68
C PRO A 118 -12.37 -2.79 -9.32
N ILE A 119 -13.63 -3.09 -8.98
CA ILE A 119 -14.15 -4.44 -8.78
C ILE A 119 -15.16 -4.70 -9.88
N THR A 120 -15.00 -5.81 -10.61
CA THR A 120 -15.92 -6.26 -11.66
C THR A 120 -16.13 -7.77 -11.52
N ASP A 121 -17.37 -8.21 -11.56
CA ASP A 121 -17.72 -9.64 -11.41
C ASP A 121 -17.10 -10.29 -10.16
N GLY A 122 -17.06 -9.57 -9.05
CA GLY A 122 -16.55 -10.04 -7.77
C GLY A 122 -15.03 -10.15 -7.69
N ARG A 123 -14.31 -9.54 -8.60
CA ARG A 123 -12.84 -9.62 -8.69
C ARG A 123 -12.22 -8.25 -8.88
N LEU A 124 -10.98 -8.12 -8.41
CA LEU A 124 -10.13 -7.00 -8.82
C LEU A 124 -10.02 -6.97 -10.34
N HIS A 125 -10.33 -5.82 -10.92
CA HIS A 125 -10.26 -5.60 -12.36
C HIS A 125 -8.91 -4.94 -12.68
N LEU A 126 -7.88 -5.75 -12.72
CA LEU A 126 -6.50 -5.31 -12.92
C LEU A 126 -6.10 -5.38 -14.38
N GLY A 127 -5.25 -4.47 -14.80
CA GLY A 127 -4.48 -4.63 -16.04
C GLY A 127 -3.56 -5.85 -15.93
N PRO A 128 -3.05 -6.39 -17.05
CA PRO A 128 -2.31 -7.65 -17.04
C PRO A 128 -1.05 -7.66 -16.16
N TRP A 129 -0.47 -6.50 -15.90
CA TRP A 129 0.75 -6.36 -15.10
C TRP A 129 0.55 -5.62 -13.79
N GLU A 130 -0.70 -5.23 -13.48
CA GLU A 130 -1.02 -4.53 -12.25
C GLU A 130 -1.11 -5.49 -11.07
N GLN A 131 -0.33 -5.22 -10.02
CA GLN A 131 -0.44 -5.89 -8.73
C GLN A 131 -0.40 -4.85 -7.62
N ILE A 132 -1.10 -5.09 -6.54
CA ILE A 132 -1.15 -4.19 -5.39
C ILE A 132 0.00 -4.54 -4.46
N HIS A 133 0.79 -3.53 -4.11
CA HIS A 133 1.95 -3.68 -3.22
C HIS A 133 1.81 -2.80 -1.99
N TYR A 134 2.31 -3.33 -0.89
CA TYR A 134 2.56 -2.58 0.34
C TYR A 134 4.06 -2.32 0.45
N ALA A 135 4.43 -1.05 0.65
CA ALA A 135 5.81 -0.65 0.83
C ALA A 135 6.01 -0.15 2.26
N GLU A 136 6.90 -0.81 2.99
CA GLU A 136 7.25 -0.50 4.37
C GLU A 136 8.55 0.27 4.41
N PHE A 137 8.57 1.39 5.14
CA PHE A 137 9.77 2.21 5.31
C PHE A 137 10.22 2.35 6.76
N ASP A 138 9.45 1.81 7.70
CA ASP A 138 9.73 1.87 9.13
C ASP A 138 9.15 0.63 9.83
N GLY A 139 9.63 -0.53 9.40
CA GLY A 139 9.10 -1.84 9.76
C GLY A 139 9.49 -2.35 11.14
N MET A 140 9.42 -3.67 11.31
CA MET A 140 9.69 -4.40 12.53
C MET A 140 8.71 -4.08 13.67
N ARG A 141 7.48 -3.72 13.33
CA ARG A 141 6.39 -3.49 14.27
C ARG A 141 5.04 -3.73 13.63
N PRO A 142 4.01 -4.09 14.42
CA PRO A 142 2.67 -4.35 13.87
C PRO A 142 2.08 -3.12 13.20
N LYS A 143 1.56 -3.32 12.00
CA LYS A 143 0.85 -2.30 11.22
C LYS A 143 -0.38 -2.91 10.57
N ARG A 144 -1.29 -2.07 10.11
CA ARG A 144 -2.53 -2.48 9.46
C ARG A 144 -2.78 -1.68 8.19
N ILE A 145 -3.44 -2.37 7.28
CA ILE A 145 -3.91 -1.80 6.01
C ILE A 145 -5.43 -1.90 6.04
N LEU A 146 -6.11 -0.77 5.99
CA LEU A 146 -7.56 -0.74 5.89
C LEU A 146 -7.96 -1.05 4.45
N VAL A 147 -8.90 -1.97 4.28
CA VAL A 147 -9.50 -2.28 2.99
C VAL A 147 -10.99 -1.95 3.07
N LYS A 148 -11.40 -0.96 2.32
CA LYS A 148 -12.80 -0.51 2.31
C LYS A 148 -13.39 -0.65 0.91
N ILE A 149 -14.55 -1.31 0.85
CA ILE A 149 -15.24 -1.58 -0.40
C ILE A 149 -16.55 -0.80 -0.40
N VAL A 150 -16.82 -0.16 -1.53
CA VAL A 150 -18.11 0.50 -1.81
C VAL A 150 -18.61 -0.04 -3.14
N GLY A 151 -19.79 -0.59 -3.16
CA GLY A 151 -20.33 -1.15 -4.39
C GLY A 151 -21.71 -1.75 -4.23
N VAL A 152 -22.00 -2.68 -5.12
CA VAL A 152 -23.28 -3.39 -5.13
C VAL A 152 -23.08 -4.90 -5.13
N ARG A 153 -24.05 -5.61 -4.56
CA ARG A 153 -24.22 -7.06 -4.74
C ARG A 153 -25.24 -7.23 -5.87
N GLY A 154 -24.72 -7.63 -7.02
CA GLY A 154 -25.54 -7.82 -8.21
C GLY A 154 -25.96 -9.25 -8.46
#